data_99d6a778f3f72669ab7c29faf2db64be
#
_entry.id   99d6a778f3f72669ab7c29faf2db64be
#
_cell.length_a   1.000
_cell.length_b   1.000
_cell.length_c   1.000
_cell.angle_alpha   90.00
_cell.angle_beta   90.00
_cell.angle_gamma   90.00
#
_symmetry.space_group_name_H-M   'P 1'
#
loop_
_entity.id
_entity.type
_entity.pdbx_description
1 polymer ?
#
loop_
_entity_poly.entity_id
_entity_poly.type
_entity_poly.pdbx_seq_one_letter_code
_entity_poly.pdbx_strand_id
1 'polypeptide(L)'
;MNVLLVSTSDIEGGAARATYRLLQGLRQNQVQTQMLVQKKCSGDTAVVGVRATSGMHQASVGLRLTLDQLPLKRYPQREPGSFSPQWLPDRTIAQIKQLNPDVVNLHWVNNGYLQIESLAALAKPIVWTLHDMWAFTGGCHYSQECDRYTHSCGTCPQLASSRQADLSQRIWQRKRKAWQKLNLTIVTPSQWLADCARKSSLFKDCRIKCIPNGIDTSVYRPIDRHVARDILKLPQDKYLLLSGSLGGIMDKRKGFHFLQPALQEISQSEWGDQLELVVFGQSQPSHPPNLGLKTHYLGSLGDDYSLALLYSAVDIFVAPSVQDNLPNTVMESIACGTPCIAFHIGGFPDMIEHQHNGYLAQAFNIKDLIDGIIWILSDQERYQKLAEHARAKAVKEYALSILASHYHQVFTQVLNG
;
A
#
# COMPACT_ATOMS: atom_id res chain seq x y z
N MET A 1 -9.44 20.16 -18.14
CA MET A 1 -9.79 18.85 -17.60
C MET A 1 -9.87 18.96 -16.09
N ASN A 2 -11.02 18.64 -15.52
CA ASN A 2 -11.27 18.61 -14.08
C ASN A 2 -11.33 17.15 -13.61
N VAL A 3 -10.40 16.74 -12.77
CA VAL A 3 -10.26 15.37 -12.26
C VAL A 3 -10.71 15.29 -10.80
N LEU A 4 -11.52 14.28 -10.47
CA LEU A 4 -11.92 13.99 -9.10
C LEU A 4 -11.32 12.66 -8.66
N LEU A 5 -10.40 12.71 -7.70
CA LEU A 5 -9.90 11.52 -7.01
C LEU A 5 -10.89 11.14 -5.89
N VAL A 6 -11.20 9.85 -5.74
CA VAL A 6 -12.15 9.37 -4.71
C VAL A 6 -11.48 8.29 -3.88
N SER A 7 -11.38 8.50 -2.56
CA SER A 7 -10.76 7.58 -1.62
C SER A 7 -11.46 7.62 -0.25
N THR A 8 -11.37 6.56 0.52
CA THR A 8 -11.97 6.52 1.87
C THR A 8 -11.34 7.55 2.83
N SER A 9 -10.03 7.76 2.73
CA SER A 9 -9.30 8.81 3.49
C SER A 9 -8.32 9.54 2.56
N ASP A 10 -7.87 10.71 2.98
CA ASP A 10 -6.85 11.49 2.27
C ASP A 10 -5.42 11.07 2.60
N ILE A 11 -5.08 10.86 3.89
CA ILE A 11 -3.71 10.59 4.33
C ILE A 11 -3.56 9.39 5.28
N GLU A 12 -4.64 8.77 5.72
CA GLU A 12 -4.58 7.59 6.59
C GLU A 12 -4.47 6.30 5.79
N GLY A 13 -3.34 5.61 5.90
CA GLY A 13 -3.05 4.36 5.22
C GLY A 13 -2.34 4.53 3.88
N GLY A 14 -1.76 3.44 3.38
CA GLY A 14 -0.91 3.46 2.19
C GLY A 14 -1.62 3.92 0.92
N ALA A 15 -2.84 3.43 0.68
CA ALA A 15 -3.64 3.81 -0.47
C ALA A 15 -4.03 5.30 -0.45
N ALA A 16 -4.40 5.82 0.74
CA ALA A 16 -4.75 7.22 0.92
C ALA A 16 -3.54 8.13 0.65
N ARG A 17 -2.37 7.82 1.23
CA ARG A 17 -1.13 8.56 0.98
C ARG A 17 -0.75 8.56 -0.51
N ALA A 18 -0.85 7.41 -1.19
CA ALA A 18 -0.58 7.33 -2.62
C ALA A 18 -1.55 8.20 -3.44
N THR A 19 -2.84 8.21 -3.08
CA THR A 19 -3.85 9.07 -3.72
C THR A 19 -3.56 10.55 -3.48
N TYR A 20 -3.17 10.92 -2.26
CA TYR A 20 -2.84 12.30 -1.92
C TYR A 20 -1.58 12.79 -2.64
N ARG A 21 -0.55 11.93 -2.76
CA ARG A 21 0.65 12.21 -3.58
C ARG A 21 0.29 12.40 -5.05
N LEU A 22 -0.65 11.62 -5.59
CA LEU A 22 -1.17 11.84 -6.95
C LEU A 22 -1.89 13.20 -7.06
N LEU A 23 -2.72 13.57 -6.08
CA LEU A 23 -3.35 14.91 -6.04
C LEU A 23 -2.29 16.02 -6.11
N GLN A 24 -1.24 15.92 -5.29
CA GLN A 24 -0.15 16.90 -5.30
C GLN A 24 0.56 16.97 -6.65
N GLY A 25 0.94 15.82 -7.22
CA GLY A 25 1.62 15.76 -8.52
C GLY A 25 0.78 16.31 -9.67
N LEU A 26 -0.52 15.99 -9.73
CA LEU A 26 -1.42 16.52 -10.75
C LEU A 26 -1.57 18.04 -10.65
N ARG A 27 -1.69 18.57 -9.43
CA ARG A 27 -1.78 20.04 -9.20
C ARG A 27 -0.48 20.75 -9.55
N GLN A 28 0.68 20.17 -9.24
CA GLN A 28 1.98 20.69 -9.68
C GLN A 28 2.08 20.75 -11.21
N ASN A 29 1.49 19.78 -11.90
CA ASN A 29 1.39 19.76 -13.37
C ASN A 29 0.18 20.56 -13.92
N GLN A 30 -0.39 21.46 -13.12
CA GLN A 30 -1.48 22.38 -13.48
C GLN A 30 -2.78 21.67 -13.92
N VAL A 31 -2.99 20.41 -13.55
CA VAL A 31 -4.27 19.71 -13.74
C VAL A 31 -5.23 20.12 -12.63
N GLN A 32 -6.38 20.64 -12.99
CA GLN A 32 -7.43 20.96 -12.03
C GLN A 32 -7.91 19.69 -11.37
N THR A 33 -7.58 19.50 -10.08
CA THR A 33 -7.82 18.24 -9.37
C THR A 33 -8.31 18.50 -7.97
N GLN A 34 -9.36 17.76 -7.58
CA GLN A 34 -9.89 17.69 -6.22
C GLN A 34 -9.91 16.24 -5.74
N MET A 35 -9.96 16.04 -4.43
CA MET A 35 -10.06 14.71 -3.83
C MET A 35 -11.30 14.65 -2.93
N LEU A 36 -12.23 13.74 -3.21
CA LEU A 36 -13.42 13.47 -2.39
C LEU A 36 -13.13 12.29 -1.46
N VAL A 37 -13.33 12.50 -0.16
CA VAL A 37 -13.06 11.48 0.86
C VAL A 37 -14.21 11.32 1.85
N GLN A 38 -14.34 10.11 2.41
CA GLN A 38 -15.22 9.85 3.54
C GLN A 38 -14.67 10.50 4.82
N LYS A 39 -13.36 10.37 5.07
CA LYS A 39 -12.67 10.91 6.24
C LYS A 39 -11.56 11.86 5.80
N LYS A 40 -11.72 13.14 6.11
CA LYS A 40 -10.69 14.17 5.87
C LYS A 40 -9.85 14.37 7.11
N CYS A 41 -8.54 14.13 6.99
CA CYS A 41 -7.57 14.29 8.06
C CYS A 41 -6.64 15.50 7.81
N SER A 42 -6.39 15.86 6.55
CA SER A 42 -5.53 17.00 6.19
C SER A 42 -6.23 18.34 6.30
N GLY A 43 -5.44 19.42 6.31
CA GLY A 43 -5.91 20.79 6.16
C GLY A 43 -6.09 21.26 4.71
N ASP A 44 -5.78 20.42 3.71
CA ASP A 44 -5.78 20.82 2.31
C ASP A 44 -7.19 21.17 1.79
N THR A 45 -7.33 22.34 1.19
CA THR A 45 -8.60 22.85 0.65
C THR A 45 -9.05 22.13 -0.61
N ALA A 46 -8.14 21.46 -1.34
CA ALA A 46 -8.47 20.62 -2.49
C ALA A 46 -9.12 19.28 -2.09
N VAL A 47 -9.06 18.93 -0.81
CA VAL A 47 -9.73 17.73 -0.29
C VAL A 47 -11.13 18.10 0.19
N VAL A 48 -12.14 17.46 -0.39
CA VAL A 48 -13.56 17.61 -0.07
C VAL A 48 -13.98 16.45 0.83
N GLY A 49 -14.55 16.72 1.98
CA GLY A 49 -14.98 15.73 2.94
C GLY A 49 -15.27 16.34 4.30
N VAL A 50 -15.86 15.57 5.19
CA VAL A 50 -16.12 16.03 6.56
C VAL A 50 -14.86 15.85 7.40
N ARG A 51 -14.44 16.90 8.09
CA ARG A 51 -13.24 16.86 8.95
C ARG A 51 -13.38 15.81 10.04
N ALA A 52 -12.32 15.04 10.23
CA ALA A 52 -12.25 14.00 11.26
C ALA A 52 -12.40 14.52 12.71
N THR A 53 -12.27 15.82 12.92
CA THR A 53 -12.43 16.47 14.25
C THR A 53 -13.88 16.55 14.73
N SER A 54 -14.88 16.36 13.85
CA SER A 54 -16.29 16.30 14.25
C SER A 54 -16.59 14.95 14.90
N GLY A 55 -16.85 14.92 16.20
CA GLY A 55 -17.15 13.69 16.96
C GLY A 55 -18.34 12.91 16.41
N MET A 56 -19.41 13.60 15.96
CA MET A 56 -20.55 12.95 15.31
C MET A 56 -20.17 12.30 13.97
N HIS A 57 -19.27 12.89 13.21
CA HIS A 57 -18.83 12.32 11.94
C HIS A 57 -17.94 11.09 12.16
N GLN A 58 -17.01 11.15 13.11
CA GLN A 58 -16.19 9.97 13.49
C GLN A 58 -17.08 8.81 13.94
N ALA A 59 -18.08 9.09 14.77
CA ALA A 59 -19.05 8.09 15.18
C ALA A 59 -19.82 7.50 13.99
N SER A 60 -20.23 8.33 13.03
CA SER A 60 -20.93 7.86 11.82
C SER A 60 -20.06 7.01 10.91
N VAL A 61 -18.79 7.37 10.71
CA VAL A 61 -17.83 6.57 9.93
C VAL A 61 -17.52 5.25 10.63
N GLY A 62 -17.29 5.27 11.95
CA GLY A 62 -17.07 4.05 12.75
C GLY A 62 -18.29 3.12 12.74
N LEU A 63 -19.51 3.69 12.85
CA LEU A 63 -20.75 2.93 12.75
C LEU A 63 -20.90 2.29 11.36
N ARG A 64 -20.63 3.02 10.28
CA ARG A 64 -20.70 2.46 8.91
C ARG A 64 -19.73 1.30 8.73
N LEU A 65 -18.48 1.44 9.20
CA LEU A 65 -17.51 0.36 9.17
C LEU A 65 -18.04 -0.88 9.91
N THR A 66 -18.56 -0.71 11.11
CA THR A 66 -19.11 -1.81 11.92
C THR A 66 -20.34 -2.46 11.24
N LEU A 67 -21.22 -1.65 10.67
CA LEU A 67 -22.40 -2.15 9.94
C LEU A 67 -21.98 -2.88 8.65
N ASP A 68 -20.99 -2.38 7.91
CA ASP A 68 -20.51 -3.04 6.69
C ASP A 68 -19.95 -4.44 6.98
N GLN A 69 -19.36 -4.64 8.16
CA GLN A 69 -18.82 -5.93 8.60
C GLN A 69 -19.89 -6.93 9.11
N LEU A 70 -21.16 -6.52 9.30
CA LEU A 70 -22.22 -7.40 9.83
C LEU A 70 -22.38 -8.73 9.08
N PRO A 71 -22.34 -8.79 7.73
CA PRO A 71 -22.44 -10.06 6.99
C PRO A 71 -21.34 -11.08 7.37
N LEU A 72 -20.18 -10.60 7.81
CA LEU A 72 -19.05 -11.46 8.22
C LEU A 72 -19.27 -12.17 9.56
N LYS A 73 -20.20 -11.70 10.40
CA LYS A 73 -20.56 -12.39 11.65
C LYS A 73 -21.12 -13.80 11.42
N ARG A 74 -21.59 -14.10 10.21
CA ARG A 74 -22.02 -15.46 9.82
C ARG A 74 -20.85 -16.44 9.61
N TYR A 75 -19.62 -15.94 9.65
CA TYR A 75 -18.39 -16.70 9.45
C TYR A 75 -17.45 -16.54 10.65
N PRO A 76 -17.81 -17.14 11.81
CA PRO A 76 -17.05 -16.93 13.06
C PRO A 76 -15.64 -17.55 13.02
N GLN A 77 -15.42 -18.53 12.15
CA GLN A 77 -14.12 -19.21 11.98
C GLN A 77 -13.28 -18.59 10.84
N ARG A 78 -13.72 -17.45 10.27
CA ARG A 78 -12.98 -16.78 9.21
C ARG A 78 -11.57 -16.41 9.65
N GLU A 79 -10.63 -16.47 8.73
CA GLU A 79 -9.29 -15.97 8.98
C GLU A 79 -9.28 -14.46 9.28
N PRO A 80 -8.39 -14.00 10.17
CA PRO A 80 -8.13 -12.58 10.35
C PRO A 80 -7.60 -11.98 9.06
N GLY A 81 -8.24 -10.92 8.58
CA GLY A 81 -7.81 -10.26 7.35
C GLY A 81 -8.83 -9.23 6.87
N SER A 82 -8.40 -8.40 5.94
CA SER A 82 -9.26 -7.38 5.35
C SER A 82 -10.25 -8.00 4.36
N PHE A 83 -11.54 -7.84 4.65
CA PHE A 83 -12.64 -8.31 3.81
C PHE A 83 -13.76 -7.28 3.81
N SER A 84 -14.16 -6.78 2.65
CA SER A 84 -15.15 -5.70 2.54
C SER A 84 -16.38 -6.11 1.75
N PRO A 85 -17.55 -6.25 2.40
CA PRO A 85 -18.81 -6.58 1.76
C PRO A 85 -19.43 -5.46 0.91
N GLN A 86 -19.22 -4.20 1.28
CA GLN A 86 -19.68 -2.97 0.56
C GLN A 86 -21.16 -3.04 0.17
N TRP A 87 -22.04 -3.28 1.14
CA TRP A 87 -23.49 -3.42 0.94
C TRP A 87 -24.31 -2.22 1.39
N LEU A 88 -23.70 -1.31 2.17
CA LEU A 88 -24.40 -0.16 2.71
C LEU A 88 -24.67 0.90 1.63
N PRO A 89 -25.89 1.47 1.57
CA PRO A 89 -26.18 2.61 0.70
C PRO A 89 -25.24 3.78 0.98
N ASP A 90 -24.88 4.53 -0.06
CA ASP A 90 -24.00 5.69 0.04
C ASP A 90 -24.59 6.93 -0.63
N ARG A 91 -23.94 8.08 -0.42
CA ARG A 91 -24.27 9.37 -1.06
C ARG A 91 -23.13 9.85 -1.97
N THR A 92 -22.12 9.05 -2.19
CA THR A 92 -20.88 9.42 -2.89
C THR A 92 -21.17 9.81 -4.34
N ILE A 93 -22.06 9.08 -5.02
CA ILE A 93 -22.45 9.40 -6.40
C ILE A 93 -23.16 10.75 -6.50
N ALA A 94 -24.01 11.09 -5.53
CA ALA A 94 -24.67 12.41 -5.50
C ALA A 94 -23.64 13.54 -5.33
N GLN A 95 -22.66 13.35 -4.47
CA GLN A 95 -21.55 14.30 -4.27
C GLN A 95 -20.68 14.44 -5.54
N ILE A 96 -20.35 13.33 -6.21
CA ILE A 96 -19.62 13.35 -7.48
C ILE A 96 -20.39 14.12 -8.56
N LYS A 97 -21.70 13.90 -8.67
CA LYS A 97 -22.55 14.64 -9.61
C LYS A 97 -22.59 16.13 -9.32
N GLN A 98 -22.61 16.52 -8.05
CA GLN A 98 -22.58 17.92 -7.63
C GLN A 98 -21.23 18.59 -7.96
N LEU A 99 -20.10 17.88 -7.79
CA LEU A 99 -18.76 18.37 -8.14
C LEU A 99 -18.52 18.39 -9.66
N ASN A 100 -19.30 17.64 -10.43
CA ASN A 100 -19.33 17.57 -11.88
C ASN A 100 -17.94 17.48 -12.56
N PRO A 101 -17.09 16.50 -12.20
CA PRO A 101 -15.79 16.33 -12.84
C PRO A 101 -15.91 15.84 -14.28
N ASP A 102 -14.86 16.01 -15.08
CA ASP A 102 -14.72 15.40 -16.41
C ASP A 102 -14.38 13.92 -16.30
N VAL A 103 -13.49 13.56 -15.36
CA VAL A 103 -13.02 12.19 -15.07
C VAL A 103 -13.11 11.92 -13.59
N VAL A 104 -13.55 10.71 -13.23
CA VAL A 104 -13.50 10.20 -11.85
C VAL A 104 -12.42 9.14 -11.75
N ASN A 105 -11.43 9.37 -10.88
CA ASN A 105 -10.42 8.39 -10.55
C ASN A 105 -10.71 7.79 -9.17
N LEU A 106 -11.15 6.54 -9.16
CA LEU A 106 -11.40 5.78 -7.93
C LEU A 106 -10.08 5.19 -7.42
N HIS A 107 -9.91 5.22 -6.11
CA HIS A 107 -8.82 4.57 -5.41
C HIS A 107 -9.35 3.53 -4.43
N TRP A 108 -9.06 3.65 -3.16
CA TRP A 108 -9.56 2.72 -2.14
C TRP A 108 -10.88 3.25 -1.57
N VAL A 109 -11.99 2.61 -1.95
CA VAL A 109 -13.36 3.08 -1.66
C VAL A 109 -14.14 2.14 -0.73
N ASN A 110 -13.42 1.42 0.10
CA ASN A 110 -13.93 0.39 1.00
C ASN A 110 -14.45 0.94 2.35
N ASN A 111 -14.61 0.08 3.36
CA ASN A 111 -15.11 0.44 4.70
C ASN A 111 -16.53 1.03 4.68
N GLY A 112 -17.40 0.51 3.82
CA GLY A 112 -18.77 0.99 3.70
C GLY A 112 -18.90 2.37 3.03
N TYR A 113 -17.84 2.89 2.40
CA TYR A 113 -17.83 4.21 1.78
C TYR A 113 -18.64 4.24 0.49
N LEU A 114 -18.36 3.35 -0.47
CA LEU A 114 -19.04 3.29 -1.76
C LEU A 114 -19.70 1.92 -1.92
N GLN A 115 -21.00 1.90 -2.14
CA GLN A 115 -21.74 0.67 -2.44
C GLN A 115 -21.38 0.14 -3.83
N ILE A 116 -21.30 -1.18 -3.98
CA ILE A 116 -20.94 -1.83 -5.25
C ILE A 116 -21.85 -1.36 -6.41
N GLU A 117 -23.14 -1.30 -6.15
CA GLU A 117 -24.17 -0.96 -7.14
C GLU A 117 -24.18 0.52 -7.52
N SER A 118 -23.70 1.40 -6.64
CA SER A 118 -23.75 2.85 -6.86
C SER A 118 -22.94 3.29 -8.07
N LEU A 119 -21.82 2.60 -8.40
CA LEU A 119 -21.00 2.93 -9.57
C LEU A 119 -21.78 2.87 -10.88
N ALA A 120 -22.78 2.01 -11.00
CA ALA A 120 -23.60 1.91 -12.21
C ALA A 120 -24.40 3.19 -12.52
N ALA A 121 -24.61 4.07 -11.53
CA ALA A 121 -25.31 5.34 -11.69
C ALA A 121 -24.37 6.52 -12.05
N LEU A 122 -23.06 6.25 -12.20
CA LEU A 122 -22.07 7.26 -12.57
C LEU A 122 -21.91 7.34 -14.09
N ALA A 123 -22.48 8.39 -14.69
CA ALA A 123 -22.40 8.65 -16.13
C ALA A 123 -21.16 9.50 -16.49
N LYS A 124 -19.99 9.11 -16.00
CA LYS A 124 -18.70 9.78 -16.25
C LYS A 124 -17.64 8.74 -16.57
N PRO A 125 -16.60 9.09 -17.33
CA PRO A 125 -15.43 8.24 -17.52
C PRO A 125 -14.82 7.87 -16.17
N ILE A 126 -14.53 6.58 -15.97
CA ILE A 126 -13.98 6.06 -14.71
C ILE A 126 -12.59 5.47 -14.96
N VAL A 127 -11.61 6.00 -14.26
CA VAL A 127 -10.30 5.36 -14.07
C VAL A 127 -10.28 4.77 -12.67
N TRP A 128 -9.95 3.49 -12.51
CA TRP A 128 -9.87 2.88 -11.19
C TRP A 128 -8.45 2.43 -10.88
N THR A 129 -7.79 3.13 -9.95
CA THR A 129 -6.48 2.76 -9.44
C THR A 129 -6.63 1.74 -8.32
N LEU A 130 -6.14 0.54 -8.54
CA LEU A 130 -6.25 -0.58 -7.61
C LEU A 130 -5.07 -0.56 -6.63
N HIS A 131 -5.35 -0.49 -5.33
CA HIS A 131 -4.31 -0.60 -4.29
C HIS A 131 -4.19 -2.01 -3.73
N ASP A 132 -5.19 -2.84 -3.96
CA ASP A 132 -5.27 -4.25 -3.57
C ASP A 132 -6.18 -5.03 -4.54
N MET A 133 -6.47 -6.29 -4.24
CA MET A 133 -7.24 -7.17 -5.11
C MET A 133 -8.77 -7.05 -4.92
N TRP A 134 -9.24 -6.25 -3.95
CA TRP A 134 -10.67 -6.22 -3.59
C TRP A 134 -11.59 -5.98 -4.80
N ALA A 135 -11.24 -5.08 -5.69
CA ALA A 135 -12.10 -4.70 -6.82
C ALA A 135 -12.48 -5.90 -7.71
N PHE A 136 -11.61 -6.88 -7.87
CA PHE A 136 -11.84 -8.04 -8.73
C PHE A 136 -11.99 -9.38 -7.99
N THR A 137 -12.05 -9.36 -6.64
CA THR A 137 -12.31 -10.55 -5.80
C THR A 137 -13.74 -10.58 -5.27
N GLY A 138 -14.08 -11.62 -4.52
CA GLY A 138 -15.34 -11.74 -3.78
C GLY A 138 -15.38 -11.03 -2.43
N GLY A 139 -14.47 -10.07 -2.18
CA GLY A 139 -14.46 -9.27 -0.96
C GLY A 139 -13.13 -9.24 -0.20
N CYS A 140 -12.22 -10.17 -0.44
CA CYS A 140 -10.89 -10.17 0.14
C CYS A 140 -10.00 -9.11 -0.54
N HIS A 141 -9.10 -8.48 0.24
CA HIS A 141 -8.14 -7.49 -0.25
C HIS A 141 -6.85 -8.11 -0.79
N TYR A 142 -6.50 -9.29 -0.32
CA TYR A 142 -5.42 -10.11 -0.82
C TYR A 142 -5.89 -11.55 -0.85
N SER A 143 -5.67 -12.27 -1.97
CA SER A 143 -6.20 -13.60 -2.17
C SER A 143 -5.35 -14.70 -1.55
N GLN A 144 -4.12 -14.38 -1.13
CA GLN A 144 -3.11 -15.37 -0.75
C GLN A 144 -2.92 -16.40 -1.88
N GLU A 145 -3.01 -17.69 -1.61
CA GLU A 145 -2.91 -18.76 -2.62
C GLU A 145 -4.22 -19.03 -3.39
N CYS A 146 -5.32 -18.33 -3.01
CA CYS A 146 -6.61 -18.54 -3.64
C CYS A 146 -6.67 -17.86 -5.02
N ASP A 147 -7.01 -18.62 -6.05
CA ASP A 147 -7.16 -18.17 -7.44
C ASP A 147 -8.63 -18.06 -7.91
N ARG A 148 -9.61 -18.27 -7.01
CA ARG A 148 -11.04 -18.34 -7.36
C ARG A 148 -11.60 -17.06 -7.98
N TYR A 149 -10.93 -15.91 -7.82
CA TYR A 149 -11.26 -14.66 -8.49
C TYR A 149 -11.12 -14.74 -10.02
N THR A 150 -10.40 -15.72 -10.53
CA THR A 150 -10.28 -15.98 -11.96
C THR A 150 -11.59 -16.55 -12.56
N HIS A 151 -12.50 -17.03 -11.70
CA HIS A 151 -13.80 -17.59 -12.06
C HIS A 151 -14.96 -16.79 -11.43
N SER A 152 -15.50 -17.26 -10.31
CA SER A 152 -16.69 -16.67 -9.70
C SER A 152 -16.66 -16.54 -8.18
N CYS A 153 -15.49 -16.74 -7.57
CA CYS A 153 -15.36 -16.89 -6.12
C CYS A 153 -16.31 -17.98 -5.55
N GLY A 154 -16.55 -17.99 -4.25
CA GLY A 154 -17.28 -19.07 -3.56
C GLY A 154 -16.36 -20.08 -2.91
N THR A 155 -16.84 -20.91 -1.98
CA THR A 155 -16.06 -21.83 -1.15
C THR A 155 -14.79 -21.14 -0.61
N CYS A 156 -14.97 -19.93 -0.08
CA CYS A 156 -13.86 -19.02 0.21
C CYS A 156 -13.03 -19.50 1.40
N PRO A 157 -11.72 -19.74 1.24
CA PRO A 157 -10.87 -20.19 2.35
C PRO A 157 -10.79 -19.15 3.45
N GLN A 158 -10.71 -17.83 3.12
CA GLN A 158 -10.65 -16.77 4.12
C GLN A 158 -11.94 -16.63 4.95
N LEU A 159 -13.08 -17.10 4.43
CA LEU A 159 -14.32 -17.19 5.18
C LEU A 159 -14.46 -18.52 5.92
N ALA A 160 -13.51 -19.45 5.79
CA ALA A 160 -13.62 -20.84 6.23
C ALA A 160 -14.93 -21.49 5.73
N SER A 161 -15.31 -21.22 4.48
CA SER A 161 -16.58 -21.64 3.89
C SER A 161 -16.40 -22.81 2.94
N SER A 162 -17.16 -23.87 3.16
CA SER A 162 -17.26 -25.01 2.23
C SER A 162 -18.40 -24.86 1.21
N ARG A 163 -19.22 -23.79 1.30
CA ARG A 163 -20.37 -23.57 0.45
C ARG A 163 -19.99 -22.76 -0.78
N GLN A 164 -20.38 -23.25 -1.99
CA GLN A 164 -20.19 -22.49 -3.22
C GLN A 164 -20.91 -21.14 -3.19
N ALA A 165 -22.17 -21.11 -2.76
CA ALA A 165 -23.00 -19.90 -2.66
C ALA A 165 -22.78 -19.13 -1.34
N ASP A 166 -21.52 -18.87 -0.99
CA ASP A 166 -21.15 -18.10 0.20
C ASP A 166 -21.16 -16.57 -0.03
N LEU A 167 -20.72 -15.79 0.96
CA LEU A 167 -20.68 -14.35 0.85
C LEU A 167 -19.75 -13.87 -0.26
N SER A 168 -18.62 -14.58 -0.47
CA SER A 168 -17.66 -14.19 -1.51
C SER A 168 -18.25 -14.31 -2.92
N GLN A 169 -18.99 -15.38 -3.22
CA GLN A 169 -19.66 -15.53 -4.50
C GLN A 169 -20.76 -14.48 -4.68
N ARG A 170 -21.53 -14.17 -3.62
CA ARG A 170 -22.59 -13.15 -3.69
C ARG A 170 -22.01 -11.76 -3.98
N ILE A 171 -20.89 -11.39 -3.35
CA ILE A 171 -20.21 -10.12 -3.61
C ILE A 171 -19.69 -10.09 -5.06
N TRP A 172 -19.06 -11.17 -5.53
CA TRP A 172 -18.60 -11.28 -6.90
C TRP A 172 -19.75 -11.11 -7.91
N GLN A 173 -20.89 -11.77 -7.67
CA GLN A 173 -22.09 -11.65 -8.51
C GLN A 173 -22.64 -10.22 -8.54
N ARG A 174 -22.66 -9.52 -7.39
CA ARG A 174 -23.07 -8.11 -7.30
C ARG A 174 -22.16 -7.23 -8.14
N LYS A 175 -20.85 -7.39 -8.03
CA LYS A 175 -19.85 -6.67 -8.85
C LYS A 175 -20.05 -6.95 -10.33
N ARG A 176 -20.14 -8.20 -10.72
CA ARG A 176 -20.38 -8.59 -12.11
C ARG A 176 -21.64 -7.91 -12.67
N LYS A 177 -22.75 -8.00 -11.95
CA LYS A 177 -24.02 -7.41 -12.37
C LYS A 177 -23.95 -5.89 -12.49
N ALA A 178 -23.30 -5.22 -11.52
CA ALA A 178 -23.23 -3.76 -11.47
C ALA A 178 -22.23 -3.18 -12.47
N TRP A 179 -21.11 -3.86 -12.73
CA TRP A 179 -19.99 -3.26 -13.46
C TRP A 179 -19.80 -3.77 -14.88
N GLN A 180 -20.46 -4.85 -15.31
CA GLN A 180 -20.29 -5.46 -16.64
C GLN A 180 -20.53 -4.50 -17.83
N LYS A 181 -21.26 -3.41 -17.63
CA LYS A 181 -21.56 -2.40 -18.66
C LYS A 181 -20.78 -1.10 -18.50
N LEU A 182 -19.91 -1.01 -17.47
CA LEU A 182 -19.12 0.19 -17.24
C LEU A 182 -17.89 0.17 -18.13
N ASN A 183 -17.62 1.31 -18.77
CA ASN A 183 -16.33 1.52 -19.47
C ASN A 183 -15.28 1.90 -18.42
N LEU A 184 -14.59 0.89 -17.88
CA LEU A 184 -13.58 1.06 -16.87
C LEU A 184 -12.18 1.02 -17.48
N THR A 185 -11.36 2.00 -17.15
CA THR A 185 -9.92 1.90 -17.30
C THR A 185 -9.30 1.60 -15.94
N ILE A 186 -8.59 0.49 -15.85
CA ILE A 186 -7.96 0.03 -14.62
C ILE A 186 -6.50 0.49 -14.62
N VAL A 187 -6.04 1.04 -13.50
CA VAL A 187 -4.64 1.32 -13.22
C VAL A 187 -4.19 0.48 -12.04
N THR A 188 -3.05 -0.16 -12.17
CA THR A 188 -2.42 -0.94 -11.09
C THR A 188 -1.03 -0.40 -10.80
N PRO A 189 -0.64 -0.27 -9.53
CA PRO A 189 0.69 0.23 -9.19
C PRO A 189 1.84 -0.73 -9.51
N SER A 190 1.55 -2.05 -9.61
CA SER A 190 2.55 -3.07 -9.93
C SER A 190 2.13 -3.95 -11.09
N GLN A 191 3.12 -4.54 -11.75
CA GLN A 191 2.91 -5.53 -12.81
C GLN A 191 2.23 -6.79 -12.25
N TRP A 192 2.62 -7.21 -11.03
CA TRP A 192 1.96 -8.32 -10.32
C TRP A 192 0.44 -8.11 -10.20
N LEU A 193 0.00 -6.94 -9.76
CA LEU A 193 -1.44 -6.66 -9.61
C LEU A 193 -2.13 -6.52 -10.98
N ALA A 194 -1.41 -6.01 -12.00
CA ALA A 194 -1.92 -5.98 -13.37
C ALA A 194 -2.19 -7.38 -13.90
N ASP A 195 -1.29 -8.31 -13.67
CA ASP A 195 -1.45 -9.70 -14.10
C ASP A 195 -2.58 -10.42 -13.34
N CYS A 196 -2.73 -10.15 -12.03
CA CYS A 196 -3.88 -10.62 -11.26
C CYS A 196 -5.20 -10.06 -11.84
N ALA A 197 -5.26 -8.78 -12.14
CA ALA A 197 -6.45 -8.15 -12.71
C ALA A 197 -6.79 -8.70 -14.10
N ARG A 198 -5.80 -8.92 -14.98
CA ARG A 198 -5.96 -9.54 -16.31
C ARG A 198 -6.48 -10.98 -16.23
N LYS A 199 -6.05 -11.74 -15.22
CA LYS A 199 -6.52 -13.11 -14.96
C LYS A 199 -7.93 -13.14 -14.35
N SER A 200 -8.38 -12.04 -13.74
CA SER A 200 -9.67 -12.01 -13.04
C SER A 200 -10.85 -12.04 -14.02
N SER A 201 -11.89 -12.79 -13.66
CA SER A 201 -13.12 -12.89 -14.46
C SER A 201 -13.92 -11.58 -14.52
N LEU A 202 -13.65 -10.60 -13.64
CA LEU A 202 -14.32 -9.30 -13.63
C LEU A 202 -13.61 -8.27 -14.52
N PHE A 203 -12.28 -8.31 -14.65
CA PHE A 203 -11.51 -7.25 -15.33
C PHE A 203 -10.67 -7.73 -16.52
N LYS A 204 -10.72 -9.01 -16.89
CA LYS A 204 -9.96 -9.56 -18.01
C LYS A 204 -10.19 -8.82 -19.35
N ASP A 205 -11.37 -8.26 -19.53
CA ASP A 205 -11.75 -7.53 -20.75
C ASP A 205 -11.61 -5.99 -20.59
N CYS A 206 -11.14 -5.51 -19.45
CA CYS A 206 -10.90 -4.09 -19.20
C CYS A 206 -9.56 -3.64 -19.78
N ARG A 207 -9.45 -2.34 -20.09
CA ARG A 207 -8.16 -1.71 -20.37
C ARG A 207 -7.37 -1.60 -19.07
N ILE A 208 -6.21 -2.25 -18.98
CA ILE A 208 -5.36 -2.26 -17.79
C ILE A 208 -4.02 -1.61 -18.10
N LYS A 209 -3.64 -0.60 -17.29
CA LYS A 209 -2.36 0.12 -17.33
C LYS A 209 -1.61 -0.12 -16.03
N CYS A 210 -0.29 -0.33 -16.11
CA CYS A 210 0.58 -0.35 -14.94
C CYS A 210 1.21 1.04 -14.78
N ILE A 211 0.93 1.72 -13.68
CA ILE A 211 1.52 3.04 -13.33
C ILE A 211 1.83 2.99 -11.84
N PRO A 212 3.11 3.04 -11.44
CA PRO A 212 3.49 2.94 -10.04
C PRO A 212 2.96 4.11 -9.22
N ASN A 213 2.93 3.95 -7.89
CA ASN A 213 2.70 5.06 -6.98
C ASN A 213 3.82 6.09 -7.12
N GLY A 214 3.55 7.33 -6.72
CA GLY A 214 4.55 8.40 -6.73
C GLY A 214 5.01 8.79 -5.33
N ILE A 215 6.16 9.46 -5.29
CA ILE A 215 6.76 9.99 -4.09
C ILE A 215 7.34 11.39 -4.34
N ASP A 216 7.28 12.25 -3.34
CA ASP A 216 7.98 13.54 -3.38
C ASP A 216 9.47 13.33 -3.12
N THR A 217 10.24 13.33 -4.21
CA THR A 217 11.70 13.12 -4.16
C THR A 217 12.47 14.32 -3.63
N SER A 218 11.83 15.45 -3.38
CA SER A 218 12.43 16.61 -2.70
C SER A 218 12.37 16.46 -1.17
N VAL A 219 11.35 15.80 -0.66
CA VAL A 219 11.18 15.46 0.76
C VAL A 219 11.92 14.16 1.09
N TYR A 220 11.59 13.07 0.37
CA TYR A 220 12.29 11.79 0.52
C TYR A 220 13.58 11.80 -0.30
N ARG A 221 14.65 12.18 0.34
CA ARG A 221 16.00 12.25 -0.22
C ARG A 221 17.03 11.84 0.83
N PRO A 222 18.23 11.43 0.41
CA PRO A 222 19.30 11.17 1.37
C PRO A 222 19.56 12.37 2.26
N ILE A 223 19.61 12.12 3.57
CA ILE A 223 20.03 13.05 4.63
C ILE A 223 21.31 12.46 5.22
N ASP A 224 22.22 13.30 5.69
CA ASP A 224 23.42 12.82 6.35
C ASP A 224 23.07 11.85 7.49
N ARG A 225 23.64 10.64 7.44
CA ARG A 225 23.29 9.53 8.35
C ARG A 225 23.62 9.86 9.79
N HIS A 226 24.76 10.51 10.03
CA HIS A 226 25.19 10.87 11.40
C HIS A 226 24.21 11.88 12.01
N VAL A 227 23.86 12.91 11.23
CA VAL A 227 22.85 13.91 11.64
C VAL A 227 21.49 13.25 11.90
N ALA A 228 21.05 12.34 11.02
CA ALA A 228 19.78 11.65 11.18
C ALA A 228 19.75 10.78 12.45
N ARG A 229 20.84 10.06 12.74
CA ARG A 229 20.98 9.24 13.95
C ARG A 229 21.03 10.08 15.22
N ASP A 230 21.73 11.21 15.21
CA ASP A 230 21.79 12.12 16.36
C ASP A 230 20.39 12.65 16.72
N ILE A 231 19.61 13.10 15.71
CA ILE A 231 18.24 13.60 15.92
C ILE A 231 17.34 12.49 16.47
N LEU A 232 17.46 11.27 15.95
CA LEU A 232 16.64 10.11 16.37
C LEU A 232 17.18 9.39 17.60
N LYS A 233 18.33 9.83 18.16
CA LYS A 233 19.04 9.21 19.30
C LYS A 233 19.36 7.73 19.05
N LEU A 234 19.81 7.42 17.85
CA LEU A 234 20.23 6.10 17.43
C LEU A 234 21.75 5.95 17.49
N PRO A 235 22.31 4.73 17.69
CA PRO A 235 23.75 4.53 17.79
C PRO A 235 24.48 4.86 16.48
N GLN A 236 25.69 5.41 16.61
CA GLN A 236 26.53 5.80 15.46
C GLN A 236 27.42 4.66 14.97
N ASP A 237 27.74 3.71 15.85
CA ASP A 237 28.73 2.64 15.67
C ASP A 237 28.14 1.27 15.32
N LYS A 238 26.82 1.20 15.08
CA LYS A 238 26.08 -0.04 14.74
C LYS A 238 25.50 0.03 13.34
N TYR A 239 25.36 -1.13 12.71
CA TYR A 239 24.46 -1.27 11.56
C TYR A 239 23.02 -1.35 12.04
N LEU A 240 22.12 -0.58 11.42
CA LEU A 240 20.74 -0.47 11.80
C LEU A 240 19.82 -1.11 10.74
N LEU A 241 19.13 -2.17 11.13
CA LEU A 241 18.06 -2.77 10.32
C LEU A 241 16.75 -2.07 10.67
N LEU A 242 16.03 -1.57 9.68
CA LEU A 242 14.71 -0.99 9.87
C LEU A 242 13.65 -2.00 9.45
N SER A 243 12.65 -2.20 10.29
CA SER A 243 11.41 -2.92 9.91
C SER A 243 10.20 -2.24 10.52
N GLY A 244 9.05 -2.39 9.88
CA GLY A 244 7.80 -1.85 10.38
C GLY A 244 6.83 -1.43 9.29
N SER A 245 5.63 -1.13 9.74
CA SER A 245 4.55 -0.62 8.90
C SER A 245 3.45 -0.05 9.79
N LEU A 246 2.49 0.67 9.22
CA LEU A 246 1.32 1.20 9.93
C LEU A 246 0.42 0.13 10.58
N GLY A 247 0.58 -1.16 10.25
CA GLY A 247 -0.15 -2.27 10.86
C GLY A 247 0.61 -2.99 11.98
N GLY A 248 1.86 -2.61 12.21
CA GLY A 248 2.74 -3.25 13.20
C GLY A 248 3.03 -4.72 12.91
N ILE A 249 3.59 -5.41 13.90
CA ILE A 249 3.98 -6.83 13.81
C ILE A 249 2.78 -7.81 13.82
N MET A 250 1.57 -7.33 14.10
CA MET A 250 0.37 -8.18 14.19
C MET A 250 -0.23 -8.54 12.82
N ASP A 251 0.10 -7.80 11.76
CA ASP A 251 -0.34 -8.14 10.40
C ASP A 251 0.55 -9.28 9.85
N LYS A 252 0.02 -10.50 9.87
CA LYS A 252 0.71 -11.70 9.33
C LYS A 252 1.20 -11.52 7.90
N ARG A 253 0.48 -10.72 7.09
CA ARG A 253 0.84 -10.42 5.70
C ARG A 253 2.18 -9.66 5.62
N LYS A 254 2.55 -8.92 6.66
CA LYS A 254 3.83 -8.20 6.75
C LYS A 254 5.03 -9.08 7.10
N GLY A 255 4.80 -10.37 7.37
CA GLY A 255 5.84 -11.39 7.41
C GLY A 255 6.76 -11.32 8.63
N PHE A 256 6.34 -10.70 9.73
CA PHE A 256 7.16 -10.63 10.96
C PHE A 256 7.57 -12.03 11.47
N HIS A 257 6.75 -13.04 11.23
CA HIS A 257 7.04 -14.44 11.59
C HIS A 257 8.19 -15.07 10.78
N PHE A 258 8.64 -14.45 9.69
CA PHE A 258 9.87 -14.79 8.97
C PHE A 258 11.05 -13.93 9.48
N LEU A 259 10.79 -12.67 9.81
CA LEU A 259 11.83 -11.77 10.29
C LEU A 259 12.34 -12.18 11.67
N GLN A 260 11.44 -12.52 12.59
CA GLN A 260 11.83 -12.88 13.96
C GLN A 260 12.87 -14.02 14.02
N PRO A 261 12.67 -15.20 13.40
CA PRO A 261 13.68 -16.24 13.41
C PRO A 261 14.96 -15.84 12.66
N ALA A 262 14.86 -15.03 11.58
CA ALA A 262 16.05 -14.50 10.90
C ALA A 262 16.92 -13.64 11.82
N LEU A 263 16.31 -12.74 12.58
CA LEU A 263 17.03 -11.89 13.53
C LEU A 263 17.63 -12.69 14.69
N GLN A 264 16.93 -13.71 15.19
CA GLN A 264 17.45 -14.61 16.24
C GLN A 264 18.66 -15.41 15.75
N GLU A 265 18.65 -15.88 14.51
CA GLU A 265 19.80 -16.60 13.92
C GLU A 265 20.98 -15.66 13.68
N ILE A 266 20.77 -14.47 13.11
CA ILE A 266 21.81 -13.45 12.92
C ILE A 266 22.44 -13.05 14.27
N SER A 267 21.65 -12.93 15.34
CA SER A 267 22.16 -12.53 16.65
C SER A 267 23.16 -13.52 17.26
N GLN A 268 23.17 -14.77 16.78
CA GLN A 268 24.10 -15.82 17.22
C GLN A 268 25.36 -15.91 16.33
N SER A 269 25.43 -15.09 15.29
CA SER A 269 26.60 -15.02 14.39
C SER A 269 27.57 -13.90 14.81
N GLU A 270 28.67 -13.75 14.07
CA GLU A 270 29.62 -12.64 14.22
C GLU A 270 29.00 -11.25 13.99
N TRP A 271 27.82 -11.18 13.39
CA TRP A 271 27.06 -9.96 13.16
C TRP A 271 26.20 -9.53 14.37
N GLY A 272 25.99 -10.41 15.35
CA GLY A 272 25.08 -10.16 16.48
C GLY A 272 25.40 -8.90 17.25
N ASP A 273 26.69 -8.67 17.55
CA ASP A 273 27.14 -7.47 18.27
C ASP A 273 27.22 -6.22 17.40
N GLN A 274 27.14 -6.36 16.07
CA GLN A 274 27.26 -5.26 15.12
C GLN A 274 25.90 -4.70 14.70
N LEU A 275 24.81 -5.46 14.87
CA LEU A 275 23.47 -5.14 14.37
C LEU A 275 22.54 -4.73 15.50
N GLU A 276 21.73 -3.70 15.26
CA GLU A 276 20.59 -3.34 16.09
C GLU A 276 19.33 -3.16 15.19
N LEU A 277 18.16 -3.41 15.76
CA LEU A 277 16.88 -3.29 15.04
C LEU A 277 16.20 -1.97 15.38
N VAL A 278 15.68 -1.29 14.38
CA VAL A 278 14.78 -0.13 14.54
C VAL A 278 13.39 -0.54 14.09
N VAL A 279 12.39 -0.27 14.93
CA VAL A 279 10.98 -0.58 14.65
C VAL A 279 10.17 0.72 14.66
N PHE A 280 9.37 0.95 13.62
CA PHE A 280 8.43 2.07 13.54
C PHE A 280 7.01 1.60 13.22
N GLY A 281 6.05 2.49 13.43
CA GLY A 281 4.63 2.20 13.21
C GLY A 281 3.92 1.63 14.43
N GLN A 282 4.65 1.33 15.48
CA GLN A 282 4.12 0.91 16.80
C GLN A 282 5.04 1.34 17.93
N SER A 283 4.45 1.56 19.10
CA SER A 283 5.21 1.74 20.35
C SER A 283 5.73 0.40 20.88
N GLN A 284 6.70 0.46 21.77
CA GLN A 284 7.22 -0.76 22.42
C GLN A 284 6.07 -1.50 23.13
N PRO A 285 5.86 -2.78 22.83
CA PRO A 285 4.87 -3.59 23.55
C PRO A 285 5.25 -3.77 25.02
N SER A 286 4.26 -3.98 25.89
CA SER A 286 4.51 -4.32 27.29
C SER A 286 5.33 -5.60 27.47
N HIS A 287 5.20 -6.52 26.53
CA HIS A 287 5.97 -7.76 26.44
C HIS A 287 6.58 -7.84 25.04
N PRO A 288 7.75 -7.23 24.81
CA PRO A 288 8.38 -7.24 23.49
C PRO A 288 8.84 -8.67 23.14
N PRO A 289 8.68 -9.08 21.87
CA PRO A 289 9.19 -10.37 21.42
C PRO A 289 10.71 -10.43 21.56
N ASN A 290 11.24 -11.60 21.90
CA ASN A 290 12.68 -11.83 21.84
C ASN A 290 13.11 -11.90 20.37
N LEU A 291 13.90 -10.91 19.94
CA LEU A 291 14.42 -10.79 18.57
C LEU A 291 15.92 -11.11 18.47
N GLY A 292 16.56 -11.39 19.61
CA GLY A 292 18.02 -11.62 19.67
C GLY A 292 18.85 -10.35 19.57
N LEU A 293 18.34 -9.30 18.93
CA LEU A 293 19.04 -8.02 18.75
C LEU A 293 18.45 -6.93 19.65
N LYS A 294 19.27 -5.97 20.06
CA LYS A 294 18.79 -4.76 20.72
C LYS A 294 17.86 -4.00 19.77
N THR A 295 16.70 -3.58 20.29
CA THR A 295 15.62 -3.02 19.48
C THR A 295 15.23 -1.62 19.95
N HIS A 296 15.18 -0.67 19.00
CA HIS A 296 14.72 0.71 19.20
C HIS A 296 13.31 0.86 18.66
N TYR A 297 12.35 1.22 19.50
CA TYR A 297 10.96 1.46 19.11
C TYR A 297 10.71 2.96 18.97
N LEU A 298 10.50 3.45 17.75
CA LEU A 298 10.28 4.88 17.47
C LEU A 298 8.80 5.30 17.44
N GLY A 299 7.89 4.37 17.73
CA GLY A 299 6.46 4.68 17.71
C GLY A 299 5.92 4.95 16.30
N SER A 300 4.78 5.66 16.25
CA SER A 300 4.15 6.04 14.98
C SER A 300 4.72 7.37 14.49
N LEU A 301 5.34 7.36 13.33
CA LEU A 301 5.77 8.57 12.62
C LEU A 301 4.72 8.96 11.59
N GLY A 302 4.15 10.15 11.74
CA GLY A 302 2.97 10.58 10.97
C GLY A 302 3.29 11.44 9.76
N ASP A 303 4.43 12.12 9.74
CA ASP A 303 4.81 13.07 8.70
C ASP A 303 5.95 12.56 7.82
N ASP A 304 6.02 13.08 6.60
CA ASP A 304 6.95 12.64 5.57
C ASP A 304 8.41 13.02 5.90
N TYR A 305 8.67 14.11 6.63
CA TYR A 305 10.03 14.53 7.00
C TYR A 305 10.63 13.61 8.06
N SER A 306 9.87 13.27 9.10
CA SER A 306 10.28 12.30 10.13
C SER A 306 10.56 10.92 9.52
N LEU A 307 9.76 10.49 8.53
CA LEU A 307 9.98 9.24 7.81
C LEU A 307 11.25 9.32 6.94
N ALA A 308 11.47 10.40 6.21
CA ALA A 308 12.68 10.59 5.41
C ALA A 308 13.95 10.56 6.29
N LEU A 309 13.88 11.20 7.47
CA LEU A 309 14.95 11.17 8.45
C LEU A 309 15.23 9.74 8.94
N LEU A 310 14.16 8.98 9.27
CA LEU A 310 14.27 7.59 9.71
C LEU A 310 14.91 6.71 8.64
N TYR A 311 14.44 6.77 7.39
CA TYR A 311 15.03 5.97 6.32
C TYR A 311 16.50 6.33 6.07
N SER A 312 16.88 7.60 6.21
CA SER A 312 18.27 8.04 6.05
C SER A 312 19.17 7.61 7.22
N ALA A 313 18.62 7.38 8.41
CA ALA A 313 19.37 6.98 9.60
C ALA A 313 19.79 5.51 9.61
N VAL A 314 19.13 4.65 8.84
CA VAL A 314 19.32 3.21 8.88
C VAL A 314 20.12 2.70 7.68
N ASP A 315 20.66 1.49 7.79
CA ASP A 315 21.48 0.90 6.73
C ASP A 315 20.67 0.06 5.75
N ILE A 316 19.65 -0.66 6.24
CA ILE A 316 18.78 -1.49 5.39
C ILE A 316 17.34 -1.38 5.86
N PHE A 317 16.40 -1.33 4.93
CA PHE A 317 15.00 -1.57 5.19
C PHE A 317 14.63 -3.02 4.85
N VAL A 318 14.17 -3.78 5.86
CA VAL A 318 13.75 -5.17 5.72
C VAL A 318 12.23 -5.23 5.58
N ALA A 319 11.74 -5.69 4.43
CA ALA A 319 10.32 -5.79 4.09
C ALA A 319 9.91 -7.26 3.83
N PRO A 320 9.75 -8.10 4.87
CA PRO A 320 9.57 -9.54 4.73
C PRO A 320 8.11 -9.93 4.44
N SER A 321 7.33 -9.03 3.83
CA SER A 321 5.91 -9.27 3.53
C SER A 321 5.72 -10.55 2.70
N VAL A 322 4.62 -11.27 2.99
CA VAL A 322 4.26 -12.50 2.26
C VAL A 322 3.36 -12.24 1.05
N GLN A 323 2.74 -11.07 0.99
CA GLN A 323 2.01 -10.58 -0.19
C GLN A 323 1.85 -9.06 -0.07
N ASP A 324 2.33 -8.31 -1.04
CA ASP A 324 2.14 -6.87 -1.13
C ASP A 324 2.07 -6.41 -2.59
N ASN A 325 1.39 -5.29 -2.82
CA ASN A 325 1.26 -4.73 -4.16
C ASN A 325 2.48 -3.86 -4.51
N LEU A 326 2.53 -2.64 -3.98
CA LEU A 326 3.65 -1.72 -4.15
C LEU A 326 3.81 -0.92 -2.85
N PRO A 327 4.53 -1.47 -1.85
CA PRO A 327 4.58 -0.86 -0.51
C PRO A 327 5.28 0.50 -0.53
N ASN A 328 4.57 1.54 -0.08
CA ASN A 328 5.13 2.90 0.02
C ASN A 328 6.40 2.94 0.87
N THR A 329 6.51 2.12 1.90
CA THR A 329 7.69 2.04 2.78
C THR A 329 8.97 1.67 2.03
N VAL A 330 8.89 0.75 1.05
CA VAL A 330 10.03 0.43 0.18
C VAL A 330 10.35 1.59 -0.73
N MET A 331 9.33 2.22 -1.33
CA MET A 331 9.50 3.40 -2.18
C MET A 331 10.17 4.56 -1.43
N GLU A 332 9.73 4.80 -0.20
CA GLU A 332 10.26 5.83 0.70
C GLU A 332 11.72 5.55 1.07
N SER A 333 12.05 4.29 1.38
CA SER A 333 13.40 3.86 1.70
C SER A 333 14.35 4.05 0.52
N ILE A 334 14.00 3.52 -0.67
CA ILE A 334 14.87 3.67 -1.86
C ILE A 334 14.99 5.13 -2.31
N ALA A 335 13.96 5.95 -2.09
CA ALA A 335 14.04 7.38 -2.37
C ALA A 335 15.01 8.11 -1.42
N CYS A 336 15.20 7.64 -0.20
CA CYS A 336 16.21 8.13 0.72
C CYS A 336 17.62 7.52 0.48
N GLY A 337 17.78 6.68 -0.55
CA GLY A 337 19.04 6.01 -0.84
C GLY A 337 19.35 4.85 0.10
N THR A 338 18.35 4.30 0.79
CA THR A 338 18.51 3.17 1.71
C THR A 338 18.10 1.89 1.01
N PRO A 339 19.03 0.94 0.80
CA PRO A 339 18.75 -0.32 0.14
C PRO A 339 17.69 -1.13 0.90
N CYS A 340 16.87 -1.85 0.15
CA CYS A 340 15.83 -2.70 0.70
C CYS A 340 16.13 -4.17 0.46
N ILE A 341 15.70 -5.01 1.41
CA ILE A 341 15.61 -6.45 1.22
C ILE A 341 14.17 -6.91 1.41
N ALA A 342 13.68 -7.75 0.48
CA ALA A 342 12.34 -8.31 0.50
C ALA A 342 12.34 -9.72 -0.10
N PHE A 343 11.26 -10.47 0.10
CA PHE A 343 11.05 -11.70 -0.66
C PHE A 343 10.69 -11.40 -2.13
N HIS A 344 11.12 -12.27 -3.04
CA HIS A 344 10.80 -12.17 -4.46
C HIS A 344 9.33 -12.57 -4.73
N ILE A 345 8.39 -11.71 -4.31
CA ILE A 345 6.94 -11.92 -4.41
C ILE A 345 6.21 -10.63 -4.74
N GLY A 346 4.95 -10.73 -5.19
CA GLY A 346 4.07 -9.58 -5.37
C GLY A 346 4.69 -8.49 -6.25
N GLY A 347 4.55 -7.24 -5.86
CA GLY A 347 5.12 -6.09 -6.56
C GLY A 347 6.54 -5.69 -6.12
N PHE A 348 7.22 -6.46 -5.27
CA PHE A 348 8.59 -6.12 -4.87
C PHE A 348 9.58 -6.14 -6.04
N PRO A 349 9.50 -7.08 -7.03
CA PRO A 349 10.37 -7.06 -8.20
C PRO A 349 10.24 -5.82 -9.08
N ASP A 350 9.13 -5.10 -9.02
CA ASP A 350 8.97 -3.83 -9.74
C ASP A 350 9.82 -2.71 -9.09
N MET A 351 10.11 -2.82 -7.78
CA MET A 351 10.82 -1.82 -7.01
C MET A 351 12.29 -2.17 -6.77
N ILE A 352 12.56 -3.44 -6.52
CA ILE A 352 13.89 -3.96 -6.17
C ILE A 352 14.40 -4.79 -7.33
N GLU A 353 15.49 -4.35 -7.93
CA GLU A 353 16.30 -5.10 -8.88
C GLU A 353 17.37 -5.84 -8.08
N HIS A 354 17.28 -7.19 -8.04
CA HIS A 354 18.13 -8.03 -7.22
C HIS A 354 19.62 -7.73 -7.43
N GLN A 355 20.35 -7.44 -6.34
CA GLN A 355 21.77 -7.10 -6.32
C GLN A 355 22.17 -5.82 -7.08
N HIS A 356 21.19 -5.04 -7.55
CA HIS A 356 21.45 -3.78 -8.21
C HIS A 356 21.07 -2.55 -7.35
N ASN A 357 19.85 -2.54 -6.77
CA ASN A 357 19.39 -1.47 -5.87
C ASN A 357 18.86 -1.98 -4.52
N GLY A 358 19.05 -3.27 -4.25
CA GLY A 358 18.62 -3.98 -3.07
C GLY A 358 18.75 -5.49 -3.26
N TYR A 359 18.09 -6.27 -2.42
CA TYR A 359 18.16 -7.73 -2.48
C TYR A 359 16.74 -8.34 -2.48
N LEU A 360 16.49 -9.25 -3.42
CA LEU A 360 15.28 -10.07 -3.45
C LEU A 360 15.64 -11.49 -3.00
N ALA A 361 15.25 -11.81 -1.77
CA ALA A 361 15.42 -13.15 -1.24
C ALA A 361 14.37 -14.09 -1.84
N GLN A 362 14.72 -15.37 -1.99
CA GLN A 362 13.79 -16.40 -2.40
C GLN A 362 12.55 -16.40 -1.49
N ALA A 363 11.38 -16.55 -2.07
CA ALA A 363 10.11 -16.50 -1.35
C ALA A 363 10.11 -17.39 -0.10
N PHE A 364 9.91 -16.78 1.05
CA PHE A 364 9.80 -17.41 2.38
C PHE A 364 11.04 -18.17 2.86
N ASN A 365 12.19 -17.98 2.21
CA ASN A 365 13.46 -18.59 2.61
C ASN A 365 14.17 -17.68 3.63
N ILE A 366 14.15 -18.08 4.90
CA ILE A 366 14.75 -17.32 6.01
C ILE A 366 16.27 -17.22 5.84
N LYS A 367 16.92 -18.31 5.40
CA LYS A 367 18.37 -18.31 5.21
C LYS A 367 18.79 -17.33 4.12
N ASP A 368 18.08 -17.28 2.99
CA ASP A 368 18.39 -16.34 1.91
C ASP A 368 18.09 -14.89 2.33
N LEU A 369 17.11 -14.66 3.22
CA LEU A 369 16.88 -13.36 3.82
C LEU A 369 18.08 -12.92 4.69
N ILE A 370 18.63 -13.83 5.49
CA ILE A 370 19.84 -13.60 6.31
C ILE A 370 21.05 -13.33 5.41
N ASP A 371 21.28 -14.20 4.44
CA ASP A 371 22.41 -14.10 3.50
C ASP A 371 22.35 -12.76 2.74
N GLY A 372 21.17 -12.32 2.35
CA GLY A 372 20.95 -11.02 1.71
C GLY A 372 21.23 -9.82 2.60
N ILE A 373 20.87 -9.86 3.88
CA ILE A 373 21.22 -8.80 4.86
C ILE A 373 22.73 -8.70 4.99
N ILE A 374 23.40 -9.82 5.23
CA ILE A 374 24.86 -9.88 5.36
C ILE A 374 25.53 -9.43 4.06
N TRP A 375 25.06 -9.89 2.91
CA TRP A 375 25.60 -9.51 1.60
C TRP A 375 25.53 -7.99 1.37
N ILE A 376 24.46 -7.32 1.72
CA ILE A 376 24.36 -5.86 1.59
C ILE A 376 25.39 -5.16 2.49
N LEU A 377 25.57 -5.61 3.74
CA LEU A 377 26.37 -4.93 4.75
C LEU A 377 27.88 -5.24 4.71
N SER A 378 28.28 -6.39 4.19
CA SER A 378 29.66 -6.88 4.28
C SER A 378 30.64 -6.17 3.34
N ASP A 379 30.19 -5.30 2.44
CA ASP A 379 31.03 -4.58 1.48
C ASP A 379 30.55 -3.14 1.31
N GLN A 380 31.36 -2.19 1.73
CA GLN A 380 31.02 -0.76 1.73
C GLN A 380 30.88 -0.17 0.32
N GLU A 381 31.71 -0.61 -0.64
CA GLU A 381 31.62 -0.11 -2.02
C GLU A 381 30.34 -0.60 -2.69
N ARG A 382 30.00 -1.88 -2.48
CA ARG A 382 28.71 -2.44 -2.93
C ARG A 382 27.53 -1.72 -2.30
N TYR A 383 27.58 -1.46 -1.00
CA TYR A 383 26.52 -0.72 -0.30
C TYR A 383 26.28 0.65 -0.94
N GLN A 384 27.36 1.41 -1.20
CA GLN A 384 27.24 2.73 -1.83
C GLN A 384 26.58 2.65 -3.22
N LYS A 385 27.00 1.70 -4.05
CA LYS A 385 26.39 1.47 -5.37
C LYS A 385 24.90 1.12 -5.26
N LEU A 386 24.52 0.26 -4.32
CA LEU A 386 23.11 -0.07 -4.08
C LEU A 386 22.30 1.16 -3.66
N ALA A 387 22.85 2.00 -2.79
CA ALA A 387 22.20 3.22 -2.32
C ALA A 387 22.00 4.25 -3.46
N GLU A 388 23.02 4.45 -4.29
CA GLU A 388 22.97 5.33 -5.47
C GLU A 388 21.91 4.83 -6.48
N HIS A 389 21.90 3.55 -6.81
CA HIS A 389 20.94 2.97 -7.75
C HIS A 389 19.52 2.98 -7.18
N ALA A 390 19.33 2.75 -5.89
CA ALA A 390 18.05 2.87 -5.22
C ALA A 390 17.47 4.28 -5.37
N ARG A 391 18.29 5.30 -5.05
CA ARG A 391 17.91 6.70 -5.24
C ARG A 391 17.63 7.05 -6.70
N ALA A 392 18.49 6.63 -7.62
CA ALA A 392 18.34 6.91 -9.05
C ALA A 392 17.03 6.34 -9.60
N LYS A 393 16.68 5.10 -9.23
CA LYS A 393 15.39 4.48 -9.60
C LYS A 393 14.21 5.28 -9.07
N ALA A 394 14.23 5.68 -7.79
CA ALA A 394 13.16 6.45 -7.20
C ALA A 394 12.92 7.79 -7.91
N VAL A 395 13.99 8.51 -8.26
CA VAL A 395 13.90 9.78 -8.99
C VAL A 395 13.40 9.59 -10.41
N LYS A 396 13.88 8.55 -11.10
CA LYS A 396 13.58 8.28 -12.51
C LYS A 396 12.16 7.74 -12.72
N GLU A 397 11.65 6.93 -11.80
CA GLU A 397 10.41 6.17 -12.03
C GLU A 397 9.25 6.60 -11.13
N TYR A 398 9.53 7.13 -9.92
CA TYR A 398 8.50 7.38 -8.91
C TYR A 398 8.31 8.85 -8.54
N ALA A 399 9.06 9.79 -9.14
CA ALA A 399 8.85 11.21 -8.86
C ALA A 399 7.40 11.64 -9.20
N LEU A 400 6.84 12.57 -8.39
CA LEU A 400 5.45 13.03 -8.56
C LEU A 400 5.16 13.57 -9.96
N SER A 401 6.12 14.23 -10.60
CA SER A 401 5.98 14.75 -11.96
C SER A 401 5.82 13.64 -13.01
N ILE A 402 6.55 12.53 -12.84
CA ILE A 402 6.45 11.34 -13.71
C ILE A 402 5.08 10.67 -13.54
N LEU A 403 4.69 10.42 -12.29
CA LEU A 403 3.37 9.89 -11.95
C LEU A 403 2.26 10.74 -12.59
N ALA A 404 2.27 12.05 -12.35
CA ALA A 404 1.24 12.96 -12.84
C ALA A 404 1.17 12.99 -14.37
N SER A 405 2.31 12.93 -15.06
CA SER A 405 2.37 12.86 -16.53
C SER A 405 1.69 11.59 -17.06
N HIS A 406 1.97 10.42 -16.47
CA HIS A 406 1.33 9.16 -16.85
C HIS A 406 -0.19 9.19 -16.62
N TYR A 407 -0.65 9.68 -15.46
CA TYR A 407 -2.08 9.80 -15.20
C TYR A 407 -2.77 10.82 -16.10
N HIS A 408 -2.12 11.95 -16.41
CA HIS A 408 -2.64 12.93 -17.36
C HIS A 408 -2.89 12.30 -18.73
N GLN A 409 -1.95 11.48 -19.23
CA GLN A 409 -2.12 10.75 -20.50
C GLN A 409 -3.31 9.77 -20.42
N VAL A 410 -3.47 9.02 -19.31
CA VAL A 410 -4.60 8.12 -19.14
C VAL A 410 -5.92 8.88 -19.13
N PHE A 411 -6.02 9.97 -18.39
CA PHE A 411 -7.24 10.78 -18.33
C PHE A 411 -7.60 11.38 -19.69
N THR A 412 -6.62 11.87 -20.42
CA THR A 412 -6.81 12.39 -21.79
C THR A 412 -7.32 11.28 -22.73
N GLN A 413 -6.73 10.08 -22.67
CA GLN A 413 -7.20 8.94 -23.48
C GLN A 413 -8.63 8.52 -23.17
N VAL A 414 -9.03 8.54 -21.90
CA VAL A 414 -10.38 8.14 -21.45
C VAL A 414 -11.42 9.18 -21.83
N LEU A 415 -11.05 10.45 -21.98
CA LEU A 415 -11.95 11.52 -22.44
C LEU A 415 -12.15 11.52 -23.94
N ASN A 416 -11.17 11.08 -24.73
CA ASN A 416 -11.18 11.13 -26.19
C ASN A 416 -11.67 9.81 -26.83
N GLY A 417 -11.89 8.75 -26.08
CA GLY A 417 -12.25 7.43 -26.60
C GLY A 417 -13.21 6.66 -25.79
#